data_9d6ad607dcec7c8f2836e885ad0699b1
#
_entry.id   9d6ad607dcec7c8f2836e885ad0699b1
#
_cell.length_a   1.000
_cell.length_b   1.000
_cell.length_c   1.000
_cell.angle_alpha   90.00
_cell.angle_beta   90.00
_cell.angle_gamma   90.00
#
_symmetry.space_group_name_H-M   'P 1'
#
loop_
_entity.id
_entity.type
_entity.pdbx_description
1 polymer ?
#
loop_
_entity_poly.entity_id
_entity_poly.type
_entity_poly.pdbx_seq_one_letter_code
_entity_poly.pdbx_strand_id
1 'polypeptide(L)'
;MTQDEFDAACRALPGVTRDNPWGHEPVFKVGGRMFAMPNGQGGCMFKVTDIAFEALTESGRARPAPYLARAKWVSFDDLSALDAAEVRDWLATAHALIAAKLTRAQRAEIGI
;
A
#
# COMPACT_ATOMS: atom_id res chain seq x y z
N MET A 1 -5.29 12.93 -4.84
CA MET A 1 -4.98 12.71 -3.39
C MET A 1 -3.62 13.32 -3.08
N THR A 2 -3.51 14.01 -1.96
CA THR A 2 -2.22 14.54 -1.49
C THR A 2 -1.43 13.48 -0.73
N GLN A 3 -0.14 13.73 -0.51
CA GLN A 3 0.69 12.84 0.31
C GLN A 3 0.19 12.77 1.75
N ASP A 4 -0.28 13.88 2.32
CA ASP A 4 -0.84 13.90 3.66
C ASP A 4 -2.13 13.09 3.74
N GLU A 5 -2.98 13.16 2.74
CA GLU A 5 -4.20 12.35 2.66
C GLU A 5 -3.88 10.86 2.53
N PHE A 6 -2.85 10.52 1.75
CA PHE A 6 -2.37 9.14 1.61
C PHE A 6 -1.88 8.60 2.96
N ASP A 7 -1.06 9.38 3.66
CA ASP A 7 -0.56 9.03 4.99
C ASP A 7 -1.73 8.78 5.96
N ALA A 8 -2.68 9.70 6.01
CA ALA A 8 -3.85 9.59 6.87
C ALA A 8 -4.71 8.36 6.52
N ALA A 9 -4.91 8.09 5.23
CA ALA A 9 -5.68 6.94 4.78
C ALA A 9 -5.04 5.62 5.19
N CYS A 10 -3.72 5.51 5.07
CA CYS A 10 -3.00 4.31 5.51
C CYS A 10 -3.10 4.13 7.03
N ARG A 11 -2.89 5.18 7.80
CA ARG A 11 -2.92 5.12 9.27
C ARG A 11 -4.30 4.87 9.83
N ALA A 12 -5.35 5.16 9.07
CA ALA A 12 -6.73 4.91 9.49
C ALA A 12 -7.12 3.43 9.45
N LEU A 13 -6.35 2.59 8.77
CA LEU A 13 -6.64 1.16 8.67
C LEU A 13 -6.28 0.44 9.97
N PRO A 14 -7.00 -0.65 10.31
CA PRO A 14 -6.81 -1.32 11.61
C PRO A 14 -5.40 -1.88 11.81
N GLY A 15 -4.82 -1.62 12.98
CA GLY A 15 -3.55 -2.20 13.39
C GLY A 15 -2.33 -1.71 12.63
N VAL A 16 -2.45 -0.59 11.91
CA VAL A 16 -1.35 -0.07 11.09
C VAL A 16 -0.32 0.65 11.94
N THR A 17 0.95 0.36 11.65
CA THR A 17 2.09 1.12 12.16
C THR A 17 2.77 1.83 11.02
N ARG A 18 3.35 2.98 11.32
CA ARG A 18 4.11 3.80 10.38
C ARG A 18 5.56 3.77 10.79
N ASP A 19 6.41 3.30 9.89
CA ASP A 19 7.83 3.18 10.11
C ASP A 19 8.59 4.08 9.15
N ASN A 20 9.82 4.43 9.50
CA ASN A 20 10.68 5.23 8.63
C ASN A 20 12.09 4.64 8.63
N PRO A 21 12.23 3.38 8.15
CA PRO A 21 13.46 2.61 8.32
C PRO A 21 14.66 3.20 7.59
N TRP A 22 14.41 3.95 6.52
CA TRP A 22 15.48 4.53 5.71
C TRP A 22 15.68 6.04 5.96
N GLY A 23 14.91 6.62 6.89
CA GLY A 23 15.00 8.03 7.23
C GLY A 23 14.44 9.01 6.19
N HIS A 24 13.88 8.52 5.07
CA HIS A 24 13.34 9.35 3.99
C HIS A 24 11.82 9.24 3.89
N GLU A 25 11.34 8.09 3.42
CA GLU A 25 9.92 7.88 3.18
C GLU A 25 9.33 6.93 4.22
N PRO A 26 8.09 7.19 4.65
CA PRO A 26 7.44 6.27 5.57
C PRO A 26 7.09 4.96 4.88
N VAL A 27 6.98 3.90 5.69
CA VAL A 27 6.46 2.61 5.27
C VAL A 27 5.31 2.26 6.19
N PHE A 28 4.18 1.87 5.62
CA PHE A 28 3.00 1.50 6.39
C PHE A 28 2.92 -0.02 6.46
N LYS A 29 2.78 -0.53 7.69
CA LYS A 29 2.82 -1.95 7.98
C LYS A 29 1.60 -2.40 8.77
N VAL A 30 1.23 -3.65 8.60
CA VAL A 30 0.29 -4.35 9.45
C VAL A 30 0.95 -5.66 9.91
N GLY A 31 1.03 -5.87 11.22
CA GLY A 31 1.71 -7.04 11.77
C GLY A 31 3.18 -7.14 11.36
N GLY A 32 3.85 -6.01 11.21
CA GLY A 32 5.27 -5.97 10.81
C GLY A 32 5.52 -6.16 9.31
N ARG A 33 4.47 -6.31 8.49
CA ARG A 33 4.58 -6.50 7.06
C ARG A 33 4.12 -5.25 6.31
N MET A 34 4.90 -4.80 5.33
CA MET A 34 4.56 -3.64 4.50
C MET A 34 3.32 -3.92 3.65
N PHE A 35 2.46 -2.91 3.47
CA PHE A 35 1.37 -2.98 2.51
C PHE A 35 1.29 -1.76 1.59
N ALA A 36 1.88 -0.63 1.98
CA ALA A 36 1.87 0.61 1.19
C ALA A 36 3.01 1.53 1.58
N MET A 37 3.41 2.39 0.66
CA MET A 37 4.40 3.45 0.93
C MET A 37 4.35 4.51 -0.18
N PRO A 38 4.78 5.76 0.09
CA PRO A 38 5.11 6.70 -0.98
C PRO A 38 6.31 6.18 -1.76
N ASN A 39 6.43 6.59 -3.03
CA ASN A 39 7.57 6.16 -3.85
C ASN A 39 8.77 7.12 -3.82
N GLY A 40 8.66 8.22 -3.06
CA GLY A 40 9.73 9.22 -2.96
C GLY A 40 9.80 10.19 -4.13
N GLN A 41 8.87 10.10 -5.09
CA GLN A 41 8.89 10.90 -6.32
C GLN A 41 7.51 11.48 -6.65
N GLY A 42 6.68 11.67 -5.63
CA GLY A 42 5.34 12.23 -5.80
C GLY A 42 4.24 11.20 -6.04
N GLY A 43 4.58 9.93 -6.12
CA GLY A 43 3.64 8.82 -6.29
C GLY A 43 3.52 7.93 -5.07
N CYS A 44 3.04 6.72 -5.30
CA CYS A 44 2.86 5.74 -4.23
C CYS A 44 2.99 4.31 -4.76
N MET A 45 3.22 3.39 -3.84
CA MET A 45 3.31 1.96 -4.14
C MET A 45 2.47 1.19 -3.12
N PHE A 46 1.82 0.12 -3.56
CA PHE A 46 1.07 -0.76 -2.66
C PHE A 46 0.81 -2.12 -3.32
N LYS A 47 0.48 -3.09 -2.48
CA LYS A 47 0.14 -4.43 -2.93
C LYS A 47 -1.27 -4.44 -3.52
N VAL A 48 -1.45 -5.20 -4.60
CA VAL A 48 -2.75 -5.42 -5.24
C VAL A 48 -3.00 -6.92 -5.46
N THR A 49 -4.20 -7.25 -5.89
CA THR A 49 -4.52 -8.63 -6.32
C THR A 49 -3.81 -8.94 -7.63
N ASP A 50 -3.69 -10.23 -7.97
CA ASP A 50 -3.10 -10.64 -9.24
C ASP A 50 -3.85 -10.06 -10.43
N ILE A 51 -5.18 -10.06 -10.37
CA ILE A 51 -6.03 -9.51 -11.44
C ILE A 51 -5.81 -8.00 -11.57
N ALA A 52 -5.78 -7.27 -10.46
CA ALA A 52 -5.56 -5.83 -10.49
C ALA A 52 -4.15 -5.50 -10.98
N PHE A 53 -3.14 -6.29 -10.60
CA PHE A 53 -1.78 -6.10 -11.08
C PHE A 53 -1.73 -6.15 -12.61
N GLU A 54 -2.32 -7.17 -13.21
CA GLU A 54 -2.35 -7.30 -14.67
C GLU A 54 -3.12 -6.15 -15.31
N ALA A 55 -4.31 -5.84 -14.81
CA ALA A 55 -5.15 -4.78 -15.38
C ALA A 55 -4.48 -3.41 -15.31
N LEU A 56 -3.87 -3.08 -14.19
CA LEU A 56 -3.23 -1.77 -14.00
C LEU A 56 -1.94 -1.63 -14.81
N THR A 57 -1.14 -2.70 -14.89
CA THR A 57 0.13 -2.64 -15.62
C THR A 57 -0.08 -2.71 -17.12
N GLU A 58 -0.99 -3.55 -17.60
CA GLU A 58 -1.29 -3.66 -19.02
C GLU A 58 -1.95 -2.40 -19.57
N SER A 59 -2.80 -1.74 -18.80
CA SER A 59 -3.45 -0.49 -19.20
C SER A 59 -2.52 0.72 -19.15
N GLY A 60 -1.34 0.58 -18.54
CA GLY A 60 -0.40 1.67 -18.36
C GLY A 60 -0.78 2.65 -17.24
N ARG A 61 -1.83 2.37 -16.46
CA ARG A 61 -2.21 3.23 -15.32
C ARG A 61 -1.17 3.18 -14.20
N ALA A 62 -0.52 2.03 -14.02
CA ALA A 62 0.52 1.85 -13.03
C ALA A 62 1.66 1.04 -13.65
N ARG A 63 2.80 1.06 -12.98
CA ARG A 63 3.96 0.24 -13.34
C ARG A 63 4.18 -0.81 -12.27
N PRO A 64 4.81 -1.96 -12.62
CA PRO A 64 5.28 -2.88 -11.59
C PRO A 64 6.22 -2.14 -10.65
N ALA A 65 6.03 -2.29 -9.35
CA ALA A 65 6.89 -1.60 -8.38
C ALA A 65 8.28 -2.22 -8.40
N PRO A 66 9.35 -1.41 -8.43
CA PRO A 66 10.73 -1.92 -8.43
C PRO A 66 10.96 -2.85 -7.23
N TYR A 67 11.57 -4.02 -7.48
CA TYR A 67 11.89 -5.06 -6.49
C TYR A 67 10.69 -5.74 -5.86
N LEU A 68 9.47 -5.25 -6.07
CA LEU A 68 8.25 -5.75 -5.44
C LEU A 68 7.23 -6.28 -6.46
N ALA A 69 7.58 -6.32 -7.73
CA ALA A 69 6.68 -6.77 -8.80
C ALA A 69 6.23 -8.22 -8.63
N ARG A 70 7.11 -9.10 -8.16
CA ARG A 70 6.78 -10.52 -7.90
C ARG A 70 5.71 -10.67 -6.83
N ALA A 71 5.71 -9.78 -5.85
CA ALA A 71 4.73 -9.77 -4.77
C ALA A 71 3.44 -9.02 -5.17
N LYS A 72 3.33 -8.66 -6.46
CA LYS A 72 2.15 -7.95 -7.02
C LYS A 72 1.95 -6.59 -6.39
N TRP A 73 3.03 -5.83 -6.31
CA TRP A 73 2.99 -4.42 -5.97
C TRP A 73 3.04 -3.58 -7.24
N VAL A 74 2.28 -2.50 -7.23
CA VAL A 74 2.26 -1.51 -8.32
C VAL A 74 2.77 -0.17 -7.82
N SER A 75 3.28 0.64 -8.76
CA SER A 75 3.73 2.00 -8.51
C SER A 75 2.96 2.95 -9.41
N PHE A 76 2.38 3.99 -8.79
CA PHE A 76 1.77 5.11 -9.51
C PHE A 76 2.74 6.29 -9.46
N ASP A 77 2.93 6.96 -10.59
CA ASP A 77 3.92 8.03 -10.69
C ASP A 77 3.47 9.33 -10.02
N ASP A 78 2.17 9.60 -10.05
CA ASP A 78 1.63 10.88 -9.58
C ASP A 78 0.37 10.66 -8.75
N LEU A 79 0.52 10.73 -7.45
CA LEU A 79 -0.57 10.57 -6.50
C LEU A 79 -1.63 11.67 -6.66
N SER A 80 -1.22 12.88 -7.05
CA SER A 80 -2.14 14.00 -7.20
C SER A 80 -3.13 13.81 -8.35
N ALA A 81 -2.82 12.94 -9.31
CA ALA A 81 -3.69 12.61 -10.43
C ALA A 81 -4.70 11.52 -10.11
N LEU A 82 -4.62 10.90 -8.93
CA LEU A 82 -5.49 9.78 -8.57
C LEU A 82 -6.70 10.23 -7.76
N ASP A 83 -7.83 9.57 -8.00
CA ASP A 83 -9.04 9.77 -7.22
C ASP A 83 -8.87 9.23 -5.82
N ALA A 84 -9.17 10.06 -4.81
CA ALA A 84 -8.95 9.72 -3.41
C ALA A 84 -9.78 8.50 -2.97
N ALA A 85 -11.03 8.38 -3.42
CA ALA A 85 -11.87 7.25 -3.07
C ALA A 85 -11.32 5.95 -3.65
N GLU A 86 -10.84 5.99 -4.88
CA GLU A 86 -10.23 4.83 -5.53
C GLU A 86 -8.96 4.39 -4.80
N VAL A 87 -8.11 5.34 -4.42
CA VAL A 87 -6.88 5.03 -3.67
C VAL A 87 -7.22 4.41 -2.32
N ARG A 88 -8.20 4.95 -1.61
CA ARG A 88 -8.63 4.38 -0.32
C ARG A 88 -9.09 2.94 -0.46
N ASP A 89 -9.83 2.61 -1.51
CA ASP A 89 -10.26 1.24 -1.79
C ASP A 89 -9.07 0.33 -2.07
N TRP A 90 -8.10 0.77 -2.85
CA TRP A 90 -6.90 0.00 -3.10
C TRP A 90 -6.09 -0.23 -1.82
N LEU A 91 -5.98 0.79 -0.97
CA LEU A 91 -5.25 0.67 0.30
C LEU A 91 -5.94 -0.31 1.25
N ALA A 92 -7.27 -0.28 1.32
CA ALA A 92 -8.02 -1.24 2.13
C ALA A 92 -7.79 -2.68 1.64
N THR A 93 -7.76 -2.89 0.32
CA THR A 93 -7.47 -4.19 -0.27
C THR A 93 -6.03 -4.62 0.00
N ALA A 94 -5.07 -3.70 -0.15
CA ALA A 94 -3.66 -3.99 0.14
C ALA A 94 -3.47 -4.43 1.60
N HIS A 95 -4.07 -3.69 2.52
CA HIS A 95 -4.07 -4.02 3.94
C HIS A 95 -4.65 -5.41 4.18
N ALA A 96 -5.82 -5.70 3.61
CA ALA A 96 -6.49 -6.99 3.79
C ALA A 96 -5.65 -8.16 3.24
N LEU A 97 -5.02 -7.96 2.07
CA LEU A 97 -4.15 -8.99 1.47
C LEU A 97 -2.96 -9.32 2.35
N ILE A 98 -2.35 -8.31 2.95
CA ILE A 98 -1.20 -8.53 3.85
C ILE A 98 -1.66 -9.08 5.19
N ALA A 99 -2.75 -8.57 5.76
CA ALA A 99 -3.30 -9.07 7.02
C ALA A 99 -3.68 -10.54 6.94
N ALA A 100 -4.14 -11.01 5.78
CA ALA A 100 -4.49 -12.42 5.57
C ALA A 100 -3.28 -13.36 5.70
N LYS A 101 -2.07 -12.85 5.59
CA LYS A 101 -0.83 -13.64 5.77
C LYS A 101 -0.43 -13.79 7.23
N LEU A 102 -1.05 -13.03 8.12
CA LEU A 102 -0.75 -13.10 9.55
C LEU A 102 -1.42 -14.31 10.19
N THR A 103 -0.79 -14.88 11.21
CA THR A 103 -1.41 -15.92 12.02
C THR A 103 -2.54 -15.35 12.85
N ARG A 104 -3.42 -16.22 13.35
CA ARG A 104 -4.48 -15.80 14.26
C ARG A 104 -3.90 -15.07 15.48
N ALA A 105 -2.81 -15.59 16.06
CA ALA A 105 -2.15 -14.98 17.21
C ALA A 105 -1.62 -13.58 16.88
N GLN A 106 -0.99 -13.42 15.72
CA GLN A 106 -0.48 -12.12 15.27
C GLN A 106 -1.61 -11.10 15.10
N ARG A 107 -2.72 -11.51 14.48
CA ARG A 107 -3.88 -10.63 14.31
C ARG A 107 -4.50 -10.24 15.65
N ALA A 108 -4.63 -11.19 16.57
CA ALA A 108 -5.16 -10.91 17.90
C ALA A 108 -4.28 -9.91 18.66
N GLU A 109 -2.97 -10.02 18.52
CA GLU A 109 -1.99 -9.13 19.17
C GLU A 109 -2.15 -7.68 18.75
N ILE A 110 -2.51 -7.43 17.50
CA ILE A 110 -2.71 -6.06 16.98
C ILE A 110 -4.18 -5.65 16.90
N GLY A 111 -5.09 -6.49 17.37
CA GLY A 111 -6.51 -6.15 17.51
C GLY A 111 -7.33 -6.24 16.21
N ILE A 112 -6.94 -7.12 15.30
CA ILE A 112 -7.69 -7.29 14.05
C ILE A 112 -8.18 -8.72 13.81
#